data_7161085c2cc5ab8eb59a7ae90a19ac77
#
_entry.id   7161085c2cc5ab8eb59a7ae90a19ac77
#
_cell.length_a   1.000
_cell.length_b   1.000
_cell.length_c   1.000
_cell.angle_alpha   90.00
_cell.angle_beta   90.00
_cell.angle_gamma   90.00
#
_symmetry.space_group_name_H-M   'P 1'
#
loop_
_entity.id
_entity.type
_entity.pdbx_description
1 polymer ?
#
loop_
_entity_poly.entity_id
_entity_poly.type
_entity_poly.pdbx_seq_one_letter_code
_entity_poly.pdbx_strand_id
1 'polypeptide(L)'
;MPLFLKSKADAVFLALHALALFLALAAAGLPLRAEEPRLVALHGLESAEVRSQGFTLPRPMKVHVYARGAGLRRLGHNRGESPLFAYGWILNAATREVVWQMDMVNSRRERDFLIADQYLDLPAGSYEAYFANHAFGQGLFLAQWTRNLDRRDLSAKLSERPRGFLAAFGADEASLLRQWRKQVGSYGMELYLPGGDPGEVGRFEAPLRWAGVVISLAATRDQGEWQQAFHVQRPVALHVYALGEGSKRRLNDFGWILDARTRKRVWEMTPDQAQYAGGATRNRRQVETIQLPAGDYVATFVTDDSNSPADWTSAPPCDPGLYGLTLSLPKPGDVGALTLRSLPEPGPLLAELVRVGNNQARSVPFSLASDRAVRVYAIGEAGDSDMADTAWIEDAAGKRVWEMVKAQTHPAGGATKNRLADELVTLPKGRYMLHVKTDDSHAYGDWNSSPPRDPEHYGATVYGVN
;
A
#
# COMPACT_ATOMS: atom_id res chain seq x y z
N MET A 1 -11.99 31.29 -56.27
CA MET A 1 -13.05 32.06 -56.99
C MET A 1 -14.21 32.24 -55.98
N PRO A 2 -14.52 33.42 -55.46
CA PRO A 2 -15.61 33.63 -54.55
C PRO A 2 -16.93 33.67 -55.29
N LEU A 3 -17.90 32.86 -54.87
CA LEU A 3 -19.28 32.90 -55.37
C LEU A 3 -19.97 34.17 -54.77
N PHE A 4 -20.14 35.16 -55.61
CA PHE A 4 -20.98 36.36 -55.27
C PHE A 4 -22.46 35.98 -55.34
N LEU A 5 -23.15 36.11 -54.21
CA LEU A 5 -24.60 36.03 -54.12
C LEU A 5 -25.22 37.23 -54.87
N LYS A 6 -25.96 36.97 -55.95
CA LYS A 6 -26.47 37.97 -56.88
C LYS A 6 -27.73 38.69 -56.47
N SER A 7 -28.46 38.27 -55.41
CA SER A 7 -29.62 38.99 -54.91
C SER A 7 -30.02 38.63 -53.48
N LYS A 8 -30.77 39.51 -52.79
CA LYS A 8 -31.39 39.22 -51.51
C LYS A 8 -32.32 37.96 -51.53
N ALA A 9 -32.87 37.66 -52.68
CA ALA A 9 -33.74 36.50 -52.89
C ALA A 9 -32.95 35.21 -52.80
N ASP A 10 -31.70 35.16 -53.31
CA ASP A 10 -30.84 33.94 -53.23
C ASP A 10 -30.40 33.66 -51.80
N ALA A 11 -30.17 34.71 -51.01
CA ALA A 11 -29.84 34.54 -49.58
C ALA A 11 -31.01 34.01 -48.76
N VAL A 12 -32.24 34.43 -49.05
CA VAL A 12 -33.45 33.94 -48.39
C VAL A 12 -33.74 32.49 -48.83
N PHE A 13 -33.53 32.17 -50.09
CA PHE A 13 -33.71 30.84 -50.62
C PHE A 13 -32.72 29.84 -50.00
N LEU A 14 -31.44 30.23 -49.85
CA LEU A 14 -30.43 29.40 -49.16
C LEU A 14 -30.75 29.24 -47.66
N ALA A 15 -31.20 30.29 -47.00
CA ALA A 15 -31.59 30.23 -45.56
C ALA A 15 -32.81 29.34 -45.32
N LEU A 16 -33.81 29.36 -46.21
CA LEU A 16 -34.99 28.52 -46.17
C LEU A 16 -34.63 27.03 -46.46
N HIS A 17 -33.72 26.78 -47.38
CA HIS A 17 -33.22 25.39 -47.66
C HIS A 17 -32.37 24.87 -46.49
N ALA A 18 -31.54 25.71 -45.87
CA ALA A 18 -30.76 25.32 -44.70
C ALA A 18 -31.68 25.04 -43.49
N LEU A 19 -32.76 25.86 -43.31
CA LEU A 19 -33.75 25.64 -42.26
C LEU A 19 -34.60 24.38 -42.53
N ALA A 20 -34.98 24.11 -43.79
CA ALA A 20 -35.69 22.90 -44.18
C ALA A 20 -34.84 21.64 -44.02
N LEU A 21 -33.53 21.74 -44.33
CA LEU A 21 -32.57 20.65 -44.10
C LEU A 21 -32.37 20.39 -42.60
N PHE A 22 -32.32 21.46 -41.78
CA PHE A 22 -32.21 21.33 -40.32
C PHE A 22 -33.50 20.77 -39.71
N LEU A 23 -34.67 21.16 -40.20
CA LEU A 23 -35.97 20.59 -39.78
C LEU A 23 -36.16 19.13 -40.28
N ALA A 24 -35.66 18.80 -41.48
CA ALA A 24 -35.69 17.44 -42.00
C ALA A 24 -34.73 16.49 -41.24
N LEU A 25 -33.57 16.99 -40.82
CA LEU A 25 -32.66 16.25 -39.93
C LEU A 25 -33.24 16.09 -38.52
N ALA A 26 -33.98 17.06 -38.00
CA ALA A 26 -34.70 16.96 -36.74
C ALA A 26 -35.92 16.01 -36.82
N ALA A 27 -36.59 15.94 -37.99
CA ALA A 27 -37.72 15.02 -38.23
C ALA A 27 -37.26 13.57 -38.56
N ALA A 28 -35.99 13.36 -38.92
CA ALA A 28 -35.43 12.05 -39.24
C ALA A 28 -35.15 11.18 -37.99
N GLY A 29 -35.57 11.63 -36.78
CA GLY A 29 -35.55 10.76 -35.59
C GLY A 29 -34.21 10.14 -35.29
N LEU A 30 -33.08 10.82 -35.66
CA LEU A 30 -31.81 10.48 -35.07
C LEU A 30 -31.98 10.71 -33.57
N PRO A 31 -31.91 9.68 -32.71
CA PRO A 31 -32.01 9.90 -31.27
C PRO A 31 -30.89 10.89 -30.94
N LEU A 32 -31.24 12.13 -30.53
CA LEU A 32 -30.34 12.93 -29.69
C LEU A 32 -29.90 11.96 -28.62
N ARG A 33 -28.66 11.50 -28.67
CA ARG A 33 -28.09 10.66 -27.61
C ARG A 33 -28.27 11.47 -26.36
N ALA A 34 -29.28 11.12 -25.56
CA ALA A 34 -29.55 11.81 -24.31
C ALA A 34 -28.21 11.81 -23.57
N GLU A 35 -27.76 12.99 -23.19
CA GLU A 35 -26.50 13.14 -22.50
C GLU A 35 -26.61 12.31 -21.21
N GLU A 36 -25.88 11.21 -21.12
CA GLU A 36 -25.96 10.32 -19.98
C GLU A 36 -25.48 11.09 -18.74
N PRO A 37 -26.30 11.20 -17.68
CA PRO A 37 -25.92 11.95 -16.50
C PRO A 37 -24.66 11.42 -15.86
N ARG A 38 -23.68 12.30 -15.60
CA ARG A 38 -22.41 11.90 -15.01
C ARG A 38 -22.51 11.68 -13.51
N LEU A 39 -22.11 10.50 -13.08
CA LEU A 39 -22.08 10.04 -11.69
C LEU A 39 -20.74 10.34 -11.01
N VAL A 40 -19.63 9.96 -11.64
CA VAL A 40 -18.26 10.10 -11.12
C VAL A 40 -17.37 10.71 -12.20
N ALA A 41 -16.37 11.51 -11.78
CA ALA A 41 -15.33 12.03 -12.66
C ALA A 41 -13.97 12.04 -11.93
N LEU A 42 -13.04 11.24 -12.38
CA LEU A 42 -11.68 11.13 -11.86
C LEU A 42 -10.71 11.57 -12.95
N HIS A 43 -10.35 12.86 -12.96
CA HIS A 43 -9.48 13.50 -13.96
C HIS A 43 -8.43 14.39 -13.32
N GLY A 44 -7.45 14.81 -14.12
CA GLY A 44 -6.45 15.78 -13.72
C GLY A 44 -5.51 15.25 -12.63
N LEU A 45 -5.22 13.94 -12.68
CA LEU A 45 -4.27 13.32 -11.75
C LEU A 45 -2.86 13.84 -12.01
N GLU A 46 -2.11 13.97 -10.93
CA GLU A 46 -0.66 14.13 -11.00
C GLU A 46 0.04 12.78 -11.14
N SER A 47 1.34 12.80 -11.35
CA SER A 47 2.14 11.56 -11.43
C SER A 47 2.17 10.84 -10.08
N ALA A 48 2.03 9.52 -10.10
CA ALA A 48 1.98 8.66 -8.91
C ALA A 48 0.75 8.90 -8.00
N GLU A 49 -0.30 9.52 -8.53
CA GLU A 49 -1.52 9.80 -7.80
C GLU A 49 -2.57 8.70 -8.00
N VAL A 50 -3.34 8.44 -6.94
CA VAL A 50 -4.58 7.66 -6.97
C VAL A 50 -5.72 8.57 -6.55
N ARG A 51 -6.77 8.64 -7.37
CA ARG A 51 -8.02 9.33 -7.04
C ARG A 51 -9.16 8.35 -6.90
N SER A 52 -10.08 8.68 -6.01
CA SER A 52 -11.25 7.85 -5.74
C SER A 52 -12.51 8.68 -5.47
N GLN A 53 -13.65 8.04 -5.71
CA GLN A 53 -14.98 8.56 -5.39
C GLN A 53 -15.90 7.41 -5.04
N GLY A 54 -16.52 7.48 -3.87
CA GLY A 54 -17.55 6.54 -3.45
C GLY A 54 -18.94 6.93 -3.96
N PHE A 55 -19.78 5.92 -4.29
CA PHE A 55 -21.18 6.10 -4.66
C PHE A 55 -22.02 4.92 -4.18
N THR A 56 -23.32 5.18 -3.89
CA THR A 56 -24.27 4.17 -3.40
C THR A 56 -25.48 4.11 -4.31
N LEU A 57 -25.71 2.96 -4.92
CA LEU A 57 -26.85 2.66 -5.75
C LEU A 57 -28.02 2.16 -4.87
N PRO A 58 -29.19 2.85 -4.85
CA PRO A 58 -30.34 2.45 -4.02
C PRO A 58 -31.03 1.18 -4.54
N ARG A 59 -30.85 0.84 -5.79
CA ARG A 59 -31.39 -0.31 -6.51
C ARG A 59 -30.43 -0.80 -7.58
N PRO A 60 -30.61 -1.98 -8.18
CA PRO A 60 -29.82 -2.39 -9.34
C PRO A 60 -29.90 -1.34 -10.45
N MET A 61 -28.75 -0.89 -10.94
CA MET A 61 -28.66 0.14 -11.96
C MET A 61 -27.59 -0.20 -13.01
N LYS A 62 -27.84 0.24 -14.24
CA LYS A 62 -26.83 0.20 -15.30
C LYS A 62 -25.89 1.41 -15.14
N VAL A 63 -24.59 1.13 -15.10
CA VAL A 63 -23.53 2.14 -15.03
C VAL A 63 -22.69 2.05 -16.29
N HIS A 64 -22.53 3.15 -17.00
CA HIS A 64 -21.63 3.25 -18.15
C HIS A 64 -20.27 3.73 -17.66
N VAL A 65 -19.23 2.94 -17.91
CA VAL A 65 -17.84 3.25 -17.58
C VAL A 65 -17.11 3.70 -18.82
N TYR A 66 -16.58 4.91 -18.79
CA TYR A 66 -15.66 5.42 -19.78
C TYR A 66 -14.32 5.73 -19.12
N ALA A 67 -13.27 5.00 -19.46
CA ALA A 67 -11.94 5.20 -18.90
C ALA A 67 -10.90 5.39 -20.01
N ARG A 68 -10.06 6.39 -19.84
CA ARG A 68 -8.95 6.74 -20.74
C ARG A 68 -7.65 6.56 -19.98
N GLY A 69 -6.94 5.50 -20.29
CA GLY A 69 -5.70 5.13 -19.62
C GLY A 69 -4.55 4.91 -20.59
N ALA A 70 -3.51 4.28 -20.11
CA ALA A 70 -2.33 3.95 -20.88
C ALA A 70 -1.65 2.66 -20.40
N GLY A 71 -0.95 2.01 -21.31
CA GLY A 71 -0.24 0.77 -21.04
C GLY A 71 0.72 0.40 -22.17
N LEU A 72 1.62 -0.52 -21.87
CA LEU A 72 2.63 -1.00 -22.81
C LEU A 72 2.03 -2.01 -23.80
N ARG A 73 2.52 -1.98 -25.05
CA ARG A 73 2.11 -2.95 -26.09
C ARG A 73 2.60 -4.37 -25.83
N ARG A 74 3.76 -4.53 -25.20
CA ARG A 74 4.35 -5.82 -24.80
C ARG A 74 5.27 -5.59 -23.62
N LEU A 75 5.02 -6.26 -22.51
CA LEU A 75 6.05 -6.52 -21.51
C LEU A 75 6.89 -7.70 -22.02
N GLY A 76 8.21 -7.55 -21.99
CA GLY A 76 9.10 -8.71 -22.07
C GLY A 76 8.71 -9.69 -20.95
N HIS A 77 9.05 -10.94 -21.07
CA HIS A 77 8.67 -12.17 -20.33
C HIS A 77 8.45 -12.13 -18.80
N ASN A 78 8.28 -10.98 -18.15
CA ASN A 78 7.89 -10.88 -16.74
C ASN A 78 6.39 -11.15 -16.61
N ARG A 79 6.06 -12.42 -16.41
CA ARG A 79 4.71 -12.89 -16.11
C ARG A 79 4.31 -12.33 -14.74
N GLY A 80 3.40 -11.35 -14.71
CA GLY A 80 2.73 -10.94 -13.48
C GLY A 80 2.62 -9.44 -13.21
N GLU A 81 3.23 -8.56 -14.00
CA GLU A 81 3.00 -7.12 -13.85
C GLU A 81 1.90 -6.66 -14.80
N SER A 82 1.01 -5.80 -14.31
CA SER A 82 0.02 -5.14 -15.15
C SER A 82 0.73 -4.32 -16.22
N PRO A 83 0.43 -4.50 -17.52
CA PRO A 83 0.99 -3.66 -18.56
C PRO A 83 0.45 -2.23 -18.52
N LEU A 84 -0.51 -1.95 -17.64
CA LEU A 84 -1.14 -0.64 -17.48
C LEU A 84 -0.41 0.19 -16.44
N PHE A 85 -0.18 1.47 -16.74
CA PHE A 85 0.39 2.45 -15.83
C PHE A 85 -0.54 3.65 -15.58
N ALA A 86 -1.64 3.76 -16.33
CA ALA A 86 -2.77 4.63 -16.05
C ALA A 86 -4.05 3.84 -16.32
N TYR A 87 -4.83 3.57 -15.28
CA TYR A 87 -6.01 2.70 -15.36
C TYR A 87 -6.98 2.93 -14.21
N GLY A 88 -8.24 2.57 -14.45
CA GLY A 88 -9.29 2.65 -13.45
C GLY A 88 -9.83 1.28 -13.03
N TRP A 89 -10.46 1.24 -11.86
CA TRP A 89 -11.21 0.08 -11.37
C TRP A 89 -12.37 0.52 -10.46
N ILE A 90 -13.30 -0.40 -10.25
CA ILE A 90 -14.43 -0.23 -9.33
C ILE A 90 -14.44 -1.43 -8.39
N LEU A 91 -14.54 -1.17 -7.09
CA LEU A 91 -14.73 -2.21 -6.09
C LEU A 91 -16.06 -2.05 -5.34
N ASN A 92 -16.58 -3.15 -4.85
CA ASN A 92 -17.70 -3.16 -3.92
C ASN A 92 -17.18 -2.75 -2.54
N ALA A 93 -17.72 -1.67 -1.98
CA ALA A 93 -17.23 -1.10 -0.72
C ALA A 93 -17.50 -2.00 0.50
N ALA A 94 -18.47 -2.90 0.44
CA ALA A 94 -18.79 -3.81 1.53
C ALA A 94 -17.91 -5.07 1.53
N THR A 95 -17.63 -5.66 0.34
CA THR A 95 -16.86 -6.90 0.21
C THR A 95 -15.39 -6.67 -0.07
N ARG A 96 -15.01 -5.44 -0.48
CA ARG A 96 -13.67 -5.07 -0.94
C ARG A 96 -13.20 -5.85 -2.17
N GLU A 97 -14.15 -6.39 -2.95
CA GLU A 97 -13.87 -7.11 -4.19
C GLU A 97 -13.98 -6.19 -5.40
N VAL A 98 -13.08 -6.37 -6.36
CA VAL A 98 -13.09 -5.64 -7.62
C VAL A 98 -14.23 -6.17 -8.49
N VAL A 99 -15.19 -5.31 -8.83
CA VAL A 99 -16.33 -5.63 -9.70
C VAL A 99 -16.06 -5.28 -11.17
N TRP A 100 -15.14 -4.38 -11.42
CA TRP A 100 -14.65 -4.02 -12.76
C TRP A 100 -13.24 -3.45 -12.66
N GLN A 101 -12.41 -3.76 -13.64
CA GLN A 101 -11.07 -3.20 -13.78
C GLN A 101 -10.73 -3.03 -15.27
N MET A 102 -10.17 -1.89 -15.61
CA MET A 102 -9.61 -1.64 -16.93
C MET A 102 -8.42 -2.59 -17.19
N ASP A 103 -8.42 -3.29 -18.31
CA ASP A 103 -7.34 -4.17 -18.75
C ASP A 103 -7.11 -4.10 -20.27
N MET A 104 -6.17 -4.90 -20.77
CA MET A 104 -5.85 -4.95 -22.21
C MET A 104 -6.91 -5.67 -23.05
N VAL A 105 -7.80 -6.46 -22.43
CA VAL A 105 -8.85 -7.24 -23.12
C VAL A 105 -10.09 -6.38 -23.30
N ASN A 106 -10.46 -5.63 -22.28
CA ASN A 106 -11.66 -4.78 -22.27
C ASN A 106 -11.41 -3.35 -22.77
N SER A 107 -10.22 -3.06 -23.28
CA SER A 107 -9.86 -1.74 -23.79
C SER A 107 -9.42 -1.80 -25.25
N ARG A 108 -9.86 -0.81 -26.04
CA ARG A 108 -9.34 -0.58 -27.38
C ARG A 108 -8.23 0.45 -27.39
N ARG A 109 -7.26 0.29 -28.27
CA ARG A 109 -6.18 1.26 -28.43
C ARG A 109 -6.56 2.36 -29.44
N GLU A 110 -6.47 3.60 -28.98
CA GLU A 110 -6.63 4.78 -29.83
C GLU A 110 -5.36 5.64 -29.74
N ARG A 111 -4.51 5.61 -30.77
CA ARG A 111 -3.19 6.27 -30.78
C ARG A 111 -2.35 5.84 -29.57
N ASP A 112 -2.12 6.76 -28.62
CA ASP A 112 -1.31 6.56 -27.42
C ASP A 112 -2.14 6.15 -26.20
N PHE A 113 -3.47 6.08 -26.34
CA PHE A 113 -4.40 5.78 -25.25
C PHE A 113 -4.96 4.38 -25.33
N LEU A 114 -5.35 3.86 -24.19
CA LEU A 114 -6.27 2.75 -24.04
C LEU A 114 -7.61 3.29 -23.58
N ILE A 115 -8.68 2.91 -24.26
CA ILE A 115 -10.04 3.35 -23.97
C ILE A 115 -10.86 2.14 -23.58
N ALA A 116 -11.35 2.11 -22.33
CA ALA A 116 -12.43 1.22 -21.92
C ALA A 116 -13.75 1.99 -21.99
N ASP A 117 -14.77 1.37 -22.60
CA ASP A 117 -16.07 1.97 -22.89
C ASP A 117 -17.12 0.84 -22.72
N GLN A 118 -17.68 0.69 -21.52
CA GLN A 118 -18.46 -0.49 -21.15
C GLN A 118 -19.65 -0.14 -20.27
N TYR A 119 -20.70 -0.96 -20.38
CA TYR A 119 -21.86 -0.92 -19.51
C TYR A 119 -21.82 -2.06 -18.51
N LEU A 120 -22.03 -1.74 -17.23
CA LEU A 120 -22.08 -2.67 -16.12
C LEU A 120 -23.46 -2.67 -15.50
N ASP A 121 -24.03 -3.84 -15.25
CA ASP A 121 -25.24 -3.98 -14.42
C ASP A 121 -24.80 -4.23 -12.98
N LEU A 122 -24.86 -3.18 -12.14
CA LEU A 122 -24.44 -3.23 -10.75
C LEU A 122 -25.64 -3.42 -9.82
N PRO A 123 -25.61 -4.37 -8.87
CA PRO A 123 -26.63 -4.50 -7.82
C PRO A 123 -26.76 -3.24 -6.95
N ALA A 124 -27.84 -3.16 -6.16
CA ALA A 124 -27.92 -2.16 -5.09
C ALA A 124 -26.73 -2.35 -4.12
N GLY A 125 -26.12 -1.24 -3.70
CA GLY A 125 -24.95 -1.28 -2.80
C GLY A 125 -24.04 -0.08 -2.95
N SER A 126 -23.00 -0.05 -2.11
CA SER A 126 -21.97 0.98 -2.15
C SER A 126 -20.75 0.51 -2.92
N TYR A 127 -20.20 1.38 -3.74
CA TYR A 127 -19.07 1.13 -4.63
C TYR A 127 -18.05 2.25 -4.52
N GLU A 128 -16.81 1.93 -4.82
CA GLU A 128 -15.71 2.89 -4.88
C GLU A 128 -15.04 2.80 -6.25
N ALA A 129 -15.05 3.90 -6.97
CA ALA A 129 -14.34 4.05 -8.23
C ALA A 129 -12.96 4.64 -7.95
N TYR A 130 -11.93 4.06 -8.53
CA TYR A 130 -10.54 4.47 -8.43
C TYR A 130 -9.94 4.67 -9.81
N PHE A 131 -9.03 5.63 -9.92
CA PHE A 131 -8.15 5.77 -11.06
C PHE A 131 -6.74 6.05 -10.56
N ALA A 132 -5.76 5.31 -11.08
CA ALA A 132 -4.36 5.42 -10.72
C ALA A 132 -3.50 5.78 -11.92
N ASN A 133 -2.47 6.56 -11.65
CA ASN A 133 -1.39 6.86 -12.54
C ASN A 133 -0.09 6.72 -11.76
N HIS A 134 0.70 5.66 -11.99
CA HIS A 134 1.87 5.36 -11.18
C HIS A 134 3.20 5.65 -11.90
N ALA A 135 4.25 5.90 -11.11
CA ALA A 135 5.54 6.41 -11.58
C ALA A 135 6.29 5.50 -12.55
N PHE A 136 6.02 4.19 -12.54
CA PHE A 136 6.62 3.22 -13.47
C PHE A 136 6.33 3.59 -14.93
N GLY A 137 5.16 4.16 -15.20
CA GLY A 137 4.79 4.67 -16.52
C GLY A 137 5.65 5.81 -17.02
N GLN A 138 6.24 6.62 -16.13
CA GLN A 138 7.08 7.75 -16.55
C GLN A 138 8.35 7.27 -17.27
N GLY A 139 9.09 6.34 -16.68
CA GLY A 139 10.33 5.81 -17.28
C GLY A 139 10.07 5.05 -18.59
N LEU A 140 8.98 4.28 -18.65
CA LEU A 140 8.60 3.51 -19.83
C LEU A 140 8.00 4.34 -20.95
N PHE A 141 7.25 5.40 -20.62
CA PHE A 141 6.77 6.38 -21.60
C PHE A 141 7.93 7.09 -22.29
N LEU A 142 8.93 7.54 -21.53
CA LEU A 142 10.15 8.16 -22.05
C LEU A 142 10.93 7.18 -22.95
N ALA A 143 11.00 5.90 -22.60
CA ALA A 143 11.64 4.85 -23.39
C ALA A 143 10.90 4.51 -24.68
N GLN A 144 9.59 4.60 -24.73
CA GLN A 144 8.79 4.41 -25.94
C GLN A 144 8.98 5.58 -26.95
N TRP A 145 9.21 6.79 -26.42
CA TRP A 145 9.45 8.00 -27.24
C TRP A 145 10.86 8.08 -27.80
N THR A 146 11.84 7.54 -27.10
CA THR A 146 13.23 7.47 -27.55
C THR A 146 13.48 6.18 -28.32
N ARG A 147 13.04 6.11 -29.56
CA ARG A 147 13.00 4.92 -30.45
C ARG A 147 14.32 4.15 -30.66
N ASN A 148 15.43 4.56 -30.05
CA ASN A 148 16.77 4.03 -30.33
C ASN A 148 17.52 3.48 -29.11
N LEU A 149 16.84 3.10 -28.00
CA LEU A 149 17.50 2.63 -26.80
C LEU A 149 17.57 1.11 -26.69
N ASP A 150 18.78 0.59 -26.45
CA ASP A 150 19.01 -0.82 -26.19
C ASP A 150 18.36 -1.23 -24.87
N ARG A 151 17.55 -2.30 -24.90
CA ARG A 151 16.72 -2.78 -23.79
C ARG A 151 17.53 -3.20 -22.55
N ARG A 152 18.81 -3.55 -22.70
CA ARG A 152 19.67 -3.96 -21.58
C ARG A 152 20.12 -2.79 -20.73
N ASP A 153 20.33 -1.63 -21.33
CA ASP A 153 20.68 -0.40 -20.64
C ASP A 153 19.51 0.20 -19.87
N LEU A 154 18.28 -0.06 -20.32
CA LEU A 154 17.07 0.51 -19.73
C LEU A 154 16.75 -0.07 -18.37
N SER A 155 16.84 -1.40 -18.20
CA SER A 155 16.52 -2.04 -16.91
C SER A 155 17.53 -1.73 -15.81
N ALA A 156 18.82 -1.57 -16.16
CA ALA A 156 19.86 -1.19 -15.22
C ALA A 156 19.74 0.27 -14.75
N LYS A 157 19.29 1.18 -15.64
CA LYS A 157 19.14 2.61 -15.35
C LYS A 157 17.80 2.99 -14.72
N LEU A 158 16.75 2.14 -14.86
CA LEU A 158 15.44 2.32 -14.19
C LEU A 158 15.48 2.00 -12.68
N SER A 159 16.53 1.29 -12.22
CA SER A 159 16.77 1.04 -10.79
C SER A 159 17.45 2.22 -10.09
N GLU A 160 18.00 3.18 -10.83
CA GLU A 160 18.60 4.40 -10.29
C GLU A 160 17.59 5.57 -10.41
N ARG A 161 17.57 6.42 -9.38
CA ARG A 161 16.59 7.52 -9.21
C ARG A 161 16.37 8.37 -10.47
N PRO A 162 15.12 8.82 -10.78
CA PRO A 162 14.72 9.45 -12.05
C PRO A 162 15.54 10.68 -12.50
N ARG A 163 16.24 11.37 -11.58
CA ARG A 163 16.98 12.62 -11.87
C ARG A 163 18.22 12.44 -12.74
N GLY A 164 18.85 11.27 -12.73
CA GLY A 164 20.03 10.99 -13.57
C GLY A 164 19.71 10.42 -14.94
N PHE A 165 18.55 9.84 -15.09
CA PHE A 165 18.11 9.09 -16.28
C PHE A 165 17.92 9.99 -17.51
N LEU A 166 17.27 11.14 -17.37
CA LEU A 166 16.97 12.06 -18.48
C LEU A 166 18.20 12.80 -18.98
N ALA A 167 19.14 13.13 -18.08
CA ALA A 167 20.41 13.76 -18.45
C ALA A 167 21.29 12.87 -19.35
N ALA A 168 21.16 11.54 -19.23
CA ALA A 168 21.92 10.59 -20.06
C ALA A 168 21.49 10.57 -21.54
N PHE A 169 20.33 11.17 -21.88
CA PHE A 169 19.76 11.16 -23.23
C PHE A 169 19.85 12.51 -23.96
N GLY A 170 20.49 13.52 -23.39
CA GLY A 170 20.63 14.83 -24.03
C GLY A 170 19.29 15.54 -24.34
N ALA A 171 18.20 15.07 -23.73
CA ALA A 171 16.89 15.65 -23.90
C ALA A 171 16.66 16.78 -22.89
N ASP A 172 15.99 17.85 -23.30
CA ASP A 172 15.51 18.88 -22.39
C ASP A 172 14.47 18.28 -21.44
N GLU A 173 14.93 17.95 -20.22
CA GLU A 173 14.12 17.34 -19.15
C GLU A 173 12.82 18.13 -18.90
N ALA A 174 12.90 19.44 -18.93
CA ALA A 174 11.74 20.31 -18.73
C ALA A 174 10.70 20.15 -19.85
N SER A 175 11.12 19.93 -21.09
CA SER A 175 10.23 19.68 -22.22
C SER A 175 9.52 18.33 -22.11
N LEU A 176 10.26 17.28 -21.76
CA LEU A 176 9.71 15.94 -21.56
C LEU A 176 8.73 15.89 -20.38
N LEU A 177 9.05 16.54 -19.28
CA LEU A 177 8.16 16.67 -18.13
C LEU A 177 6.89 17.46 -18.44
N ARG A 178 6.99 18.56 -19.24
CA ARG A 178 5.80 19.30 -19.69
C ARG A 178 4.89 18.42 -20.57
N GLN A 179 5.48 17.65 -21.46
CA GLN A 179 4.75 16.77 -22.36
C GLN A 179 4.08 15.62 -21.60
N TRP A 180 4.81 15.02 -20.63
CA TRP A 180 4.28 14.04 -19.70
C TRP A 180 3.09 14.60 -18.90
N ARG A 181 3.25 15.78 -18.27
CA ARG A 181 2.17 16.41 -17.51
C ARG A 181 0.92 16.68 -18.36
N LYS A 182 1.11 17.11 -19.61
CA LYS A 182 -0.01 17.31 -20.54
C LYS A 182 -0.74 15.99 -20.85
N GLN A 183 -0.01 14.90 -20.98
CA GLN A 183 -0.59 13.58 -21.28
C GLN A 183 -1.24 12.96 -20.05
N VAL A 184 -0.61 13.07 -18.89
CA VAL A 184 -1.15 12.62 -17.60
C VAL A 184 -2.48 13.30 -17.30
N GLY A 185 -2.59 14.59 -17.50
CA GLY A 185 -3.84 15.34 -17.32
C GLY A 185 -4.99 14.91 -18.25
N SER A 186 -4.69 14.12 -19.30
CA SER A 186 -5.70 13.57 -20.21
C SER A 186 -6.20 12.17 -19.85
N TYR A 187 -5.56 11.50 -18.86
CA TYR A 187 -6.04 10.24 -18.32
C TYR A 187 -7.15 10.46 -17.32
N GLY A 188 -8.04 9.49 -17.18
CA GLY A 188 -9.10 9.56 -16.21
C GLY A 188 -10.19 8.53 -16.44
N MET A 189 -11.17 8.54 -15.55
CA MET A 189 -12.35 7.70 -15.63
C MET A 189 -13.61 8.50 -15.31
N GLU A 190 -14.65 8.27 -16.08
CA GLU A 190 -15.99 8.80 -15.86
C GLU A 190 -16.97 7.65 -15.75
N LEU A 191 -17.91 7.78 -14.82
CA LEU A 191 -19.07 6.91 -14.73
C LEU A 191 -20.33 7.72 -15.02
N TYR A 192 -21.24 7.11 -15.77
CA TYR A 192 -22.52 7.70 -16.15
C TYR A 192 -23.68 6.78 -15.79
N LEU A 193 -24.88 7.33 -15.69
CA LEU A 193 -26.12 6.62 -15.39
C LEU A 193 -27.06 6.68 -16.60
N PRO A 194 -27.01 5.72 -17.52
CA PRO A 194 -27.92 5.69 -18.65
C PRO A 194 -29.37 5.53 -18.19
N GLY A 195 -30.19 6.56 -18.44
CA GLY A 195 -31.62 6.56 -18.06
C GLY A 195 -31.88 6.63 -16.54
N GLY A 196 -30.87 6.91 -15.72
CA GLY A 196 -30.99 7.10 -14.28
C GLY A 196 -30.95 8.57 -13.87
N ASP A 197 -31.38 8.87 -12.64
CA ASP A 197 -31.24 10.17 -12.01
C ASP A 197 -30.05 10.13 -11.02
N PRO A 198 -28.97 10.95 -11.25
CA PRO A 198 -27.87 11.06 -10.29
C PRO A 198 -28.29 11.54 -8.90
N GLY A 199 -29.44 12.20 -8.78
CA GLY A 199 -30.01 12.64 -7.51
C GLY A 199 -30.47 11.49 -6.61
N GLU A 200 -30.74 10.31 -7.18
CA GLU A 200 -31.07 9.10 -6.41
C GLU A 200 -29.82 8.41 -5.82
N VAL A 201 -28.62 8.74 -6.30
CA VAL A 201 -27.37 8.07 -5.95
C VAL A 201 -26.66 8.82 -4.83
N GLY A 202 -26.42 8.11 -3.72
CA GLY A 202 -25.60 8.62 -2.62
C GLY A 202 -24.14 8.77 -3.05
N ARG A 203 -23.43 9.76 -2.47
CA ARG A 203 -21.99 9.94 -2.65
C ARG A 203 -21.29 9.94 -1.30
N PHE A 204 -20.09 9.37 -1.24
CA PHE A 204 -19.27 9.36 -0.03
C PHE A 204 -17.79 9.47 -0.39
N GLU A 205 -16.96 9.77 0.59
CA GLU A 205 -15.51 9.77 0.46
C GLU A 205 -14.98 8.33 0.62
N ALA A 206 -14.20 7.87 -0.34
CA ALA A 206 -13.56 6.56 -0.28
C ALA A 206 -12.25 6.61 0.53
N PRO A 207 -11.89 5.53 1.26
CA PRO A 207 -12.62 4.28 1.39
C PRO A 207 -13.80 4.38 2.37
N LEU A 208 -14.87 3.66 2.08
CA LEU A 208 -15.98 3.53 3.02
C LEU A 208 -15.52 2.79 4.28
N ARG A 209 -15.64 3.42 5.42
CA ARG A 209 -15.42 2.75 6.70
C ARG A 209 -16.60 1.83 6.99
N TRP A 210 -16.34 0.53 7.01
CA TRP A 210 -17.39 -0.42 7.38
C TRP A 210 -17.69 -0.41 8.88
N ALA A 211 -18.88 -0.86 9.24
CA ALA A 211 -19.33 -0.91 10.63
C ALA A 211 -18.41 -1.82 11.46
N GLY A 212 -18.20 -1.44 12.73
CA GLY A 212 -17.43 -2.24 13.67
C GLY A 212 -15.91 -2.09 13.57
N VAL A 213 -15.37 -1.19 12.71
CA VAL A 213 -13.94 -0.86 12.74
C VAL A 213 -13.60 -0.23 14.07
N VAL A 214 -12.65 -0.84 14.78
CA VAL A 214 -12.18 -0.42 16.11
C VAL A 214 -10.75 0.11 16.06
N ILE A 215 -9.93 -0.37 15.15
CA ILE A 215 -8.54 0.07 14.92
C ILE A 215 -8.30 0.16 13.42
N SER A 216 -7.67 1.26 12.99
CA SER A 216 -7.18 1.45 11.63
C SER A 216 -5.77 2.03 11.68
N LEU A 217 -4.78 1.21 11.42
CA LEU A 217 -3.39 1.60 11.25
C LEU A 217 -3.14 1.82 9.76
N ALA A 218 -3.66 2.93 9.23
CA ALA A 218 -3.45 3.31 7.83
C ALA A 218 -2.00 3.75 7.63
N ALA A 219 -1.26 3.02 6.84
CA ALA A 219 0.09 3.38 6.46
C ALA A 219 0.04 4.53 5.45
N THR A 220 0.74 5.61 5.72
CA THR A 220 0.69 6.84 4.91
C THR A 220 2.03 7.21 4.29
N ARG A 221 3.12 6.51 4.64
CA ARG A 221 4.48 6.82 4.19
C ARG A 221 5.38 5.58 4.23
N ASP A 222 6.51 5.67 3.55
CA ASP A 222 7.61 4.71 3.67
C ASP A 222 8.31 4.82 5.03
N GLN A 223 9.02 3.76 5.43
CA GLN A 223 9.79 3.65 6.68
C GLN A 223 8.96 4.01 7.92
N GLY A 224 7.66 3.67 7.87
CA GLY A 224 6.70 3.97 8.94
C GLY A 224 6.48 2.80 9.88
N GLU A 225 6.07 3.15 11.11
CA GLU A 225 5.53 2.22 12.09
C GLU A 225 4.30 2.84 12.75
N TRP A 226 3.20 2.10 12.77
CA TRP A 226 1.95 2.49 13.39
C TRP A 226 1.57 1.45 14.42
N GLN A 227 1.25 1.89 15.62
CA GLN A 227 0.91 1.03 16.73
C GLN A 227 -0.32 1.53 17.47
N GLN A 228 -1.14 0.60 17.95
CA GLN A 228 -2.27 0.87 18.82
C GLN A 228 -2.40 -0.25 19.86
N ALA A 229 -2.30 0.11 21.14
CA ALA A 229 -2.62 -0.81 22.21
C ALA A 229 -4.13 -0.82 22.48
N PHE A 230 -4.66 -1.98 22.86
CA PHE A 230 -6.08 -2.17 23.17
C PHE A 230 -6.29 -3.28 24.20
N HIS A 231 -7.38 -3.15 24.93
CA HIS A 231 -7.84 -4.13 25.92
C HIS A 231 -9.09 -4.84 25.42
N VAL A 232 -9.11 -6.15 25.52
CA VAL A 232 -10.26 -7.01 25.23
C VAL A 232 -10.83 -7.50 26.56
N GLN A 233 -12.05 -7.06 26.91
CA GLN A 233 -12.69 -7.35 28.20
C GLN A 233 -13.18 -8.80 28.31
N ARG A 234 -13.63 -9.39 27.21
CA ARG A 234 -14.12 -10.78 27.09
C ARG A 234 -13.75 -11.35 25.72
N PRO A 235 -13.69 -12.65 25.55
CA PRO A 235 -13.37 -13.24 24.26
C PRO A 235 -14.25 -12.68 23.13
N VAL A 236 -13.62 -12.27 22.03
CA VAL A 236 -14.28 -11.71 20.83
C VAL A 236 -13.76 -12.34 19.55
N ALA A 237 -14.62 -12.39 18.52
CA ALA A 237 -14.18 -12.57 17.17
C ALA A 237 -13.66 -11.22 16.61
N LEU A 238 -12.43 -11.17 16.14
CA LEU A 238 -11.82 -10.00 15.54
C LEU A 238 -11.57 -10.26 14.07
N HIS A 239 -12.19 -9.47 13.20
CA HIS A 239 -11.92 -9.50 11.77
C HIS A 239 -10.70 -8.64 11.48
N VAL A 240 -9.69 -9.25 10.86
CA VAL A 240 -8.41 -8.65 10.51
C VAL A 240 -8.34 -8.48 9.01
N TYR A 241 -8.12 -7.26 8.54
CA TYR A 241 -7.84 -6.91 7.16
C TYR A 241 -6.47 -6.25 7.11
N ALA A 242 -5.50 -6.91 6.51
CA ALA A 242 -4.15 -6.40 6.34
C ALA A 242 -3.79 -6.31 4.86
N LEU A 243 -3.30 -5.14 4.46
CA LEU A 243 -2.88 -4.85 3.10
C LEU A 243 -1.48 -4.26 3.12
N GLY A 244 -0.54 -4.90 2.46
CA GLY A 244 0.87 -4.53 2.46
C GLY A 244 1.60 -5.01 1.22
N GLU A 245 2.89 -5.20 1.34
CA GLU A 245 3.78 -5.52 0.24
C GLU A 245 4.71 -6.69 0.56
N GLY A 246 5.07 -7.45 -0.48
CA GLY A 246 6.07 -8.50 -0.36
C GLY A 246 6.02 -9.51 -1.50
N SER A 247 6.72 -10.62 -1.30
CA SER A 247 6.77 -11.76 -2.19
C SER A 247 6.12 -12.99 -1.55
N LYS A 248 6.09 -14.11 -2.26
CA LYS A 248 5.71 -15.41 -1.70
C LYS A 248 6.68 -15.94 -0.63
N ARG A 249 7.83 -15.32 -0.45
CA ARG A 249 8.85 -15.77 0.52
C ARG A 249 9.02 -14.81 1.68
N ARG A 250 8.64 -13.53 1.51
CA ARG A 250 8.89 -12.46 2.47
C ARG A 250 7.91 -11.33 2.28
N LEU A 251 7.44 -10.77 3.39
CA LEU A 251 6.72 -9.48 3.42
C LEU A 251 7.70 -8.36 3.80
N ASN A 252 7.47 -7.21 3.20
CA ASN A 252 8.20 -5.97 3.46
C ASN A 252 7.33 -5.03 4.28
N ASP A 253 6.08 -4.86 3.83
CA ASP A 253 5.04 -4.11 4.53
C ASP A 253 4.04 -5.10 5.09
N PHE A 254 3.91 -5.15 6.40
CA PHE A 254 3.08 -6.14 7.07
C PHE A 254 2.68 -5.72 8.49
N GLY A 255 1.69 -6.41 9.04
CA GLY A 255 1.22 -6.17 10.40
C GLY A 255 1.19 -7.42 11.26
N TRP A 256 1.11 -7.21 12.58
CA TRP A 256 0.91 -8.26 13.57
C TRP A 256 0.13 -7.74 14.78
N ILE A 257 -0.38 -8.67 15.59
CA ILE A 257 -0.99 -8.41 16.88
C ILE A 257 -0.18 -9.16 17.92
N LEU A 258 0.27 -8.45 18.94
CA LEU A 258 1.10 -8.94 20.04
C LEU A 258 0.26 -8.99 21.33
N ASP A 259 0.31 -10.10 22.06
CA ASP A 259 -0.15 -10.16 23.46
C ASP A 259 0.84 -9.34 24.31
N ALA A 260 0.37 -8.25 24.92
CA ALA A 260 1.23 -7.29 25.63
C ALA A 260 1.88 -7.91 26.87
N ARG A 261 1.24 -8.92 27.50
CA ARG A 261 1.72 -9.60 28.70
C ARG A 261 2.79 -10.64 28.40
N THR A 262 2.63 -11.40 27.30
CA THR A 262 3.54 -12.52 26.99
C THR A 262 4.56 -12.17 25.92
N ARG A 263 4.42 -11.03 25.23
CA ARG A 263 5.21 -10.59 24.08
C ARG A 263 5.12 -11.55 22.88
N LYS A 264 4.17 -12.48 22.86
CA LYS A 264 3.97 -13.41 21.76
C LYS A 264 3.03 -12.81 20.71
N ARG A 265 3.36 -12.99 19.45
CA ARG A 265 2.46 -12.66 18.35
C ARG A 265 1.29 -13.64 18.34
N VAL A 266 0.07 -13.12 18.53
CA VAL A 266 -1.18 -13.91 18.47
C VAL A 266 -1.76 -13.96 17.07
N TRP A 267 -1.34 -13.02 16.23
CA TRP A 267 -1.61 -12.97 14.80
C TRP A 267 -0.48 -12.25 14.08
N GLU A 268 -0.17 -12.67 12.85
CA GLU A 268 0.83 -12.04 11.99
C GLU A 268 0.45 -12.25 10.53
N MET A 269 0.62 -11.20 9.71
CA MET A 269 0.54 -11.32 8.27
C MET A 269 1.74 -12.12 7.78
N THR A 270 1.49 -13.23 7.04
CA THR A 270 2.54 -14.14 6.58
C THR A 270 2.56 -14.28 5.06
N PRO A 271 3.73 -14.55 4.43
CA PRO A 271 3.81 -14.71 2.98
C PRO A 271 2.94 -15.86 2.44
N ASP A 272 2.76 -16.92 3.20
CA ASP A 272 2.02 -18.12 2.78
C ASP A 272 0.49 -17.89 2.81
N GLN A 273 0.00 -17.07 3.73
CA GLN A 273 -1.43 -16.76 3.86
C GLN A 273 -1.84 -15.52 3.07
N ALA A 274 -0.89 -14.63 2.80
CA ALA A 274 -1.16 -13.40 2.07
C ALA A 274 -1.40 -13.67 0.58
N GLN A 275 -2.54 -13.20 0.08
CA GLN A 275 -2.96 -13.32 -1.31
C GLN A 275 -2.55 -12.09 -2.12
N TYR A 276 -2.59 -12.21 -3.44
CA TYR A 276 -2.41 -11.08 -4.35
C TYR A 276 -3.54 -10.05 -4.18
N ALA A 277 -3.16 -8.78 -4.06
CA ALA A 277 -4.07 -7.67 -3.76
C ALA A 277 -4.37 -6.75 -4.95
N GLY A 278 -4.07 -7.20 -6.17
CA GLY A 278 -4.20 -6.38 -7.39
C GLY A 278 -3.01 -5.44 -7.61
N GLY A 279 -2.98 -4.77 -8.76
CA GLY A 279 -1.90 -3.87 -9.14
C GLY A 279 -0.57 -4.58 -9.36
N ALA A 280 0.50 -4.15 -8.68
CA ALA A 280 1.80 -4.79 -8.75
C ALA A 280 1.79 -6.18 -8.11
N THR A 281 2.62 -7.11 -8.64
CA THR A 281 2.69 -8.50 -8.14
C THR A 281 3.14 -8.62 -6.70
N ARG A 282 3.74 -7.58 -6.15
CA ARG A 282 4.18 -7.51 -4.76
C ARG A 282 3.09 -7.10 -3.77
N ASN A 283 1.96 -6.56 -4.23
CA ASN A 283 0.85 -6.21 -3.35
C ASN A 283 0.24 -7.46 -2.73
N ARG A 284 0.09 -7.45 -1.40
CA ARG A 284 -0.36 -8.59 -0.59
C ARG A 284 -1.50 -8.19 0.33
N ARG A 285 -2.50 -9.08 0.44
CA ARG A 285 -3.64 -8.92 1.34
C ARG A 285 -3.86 -10.21 2.12
N GLN A 286 -4.05 -10.09 3.42
CA GLN A 286 -4.50 -11.19 4.29
C GLN A 286 -5.76 -10.76 5.01
N VAL A 287 -6.80 -11.57 4.90
CA VAL A 287 -8.12 -11.29 5.51
C VAL A 287 -8.56 -12.54 6.24
N GLU A 288 -8.81 -12.40 7.53
CA GLU A 288 -9.31 -13.52 8.34
C GLU A 288 -10.04 -13.03 9.59
N THR A 289 -10.71 -13.95 10.27
CA THR A 289 -11.33 -13.69 11.57
C THR A 289 -10.68 -14.58 12.62
N ILE A 290 -10.07 -13.96 13.61
CA ILE A 290 -9.41 -14.65 14.72
C ILE A 290 -10.24 -14.56 16.01
N GLN A 291 -10.02 -15.49 16.94
CA GLN A 291 -10.60 -15.42 18.27
C GLN A 291 -9.55 -14.86 19.23
N LEU A 292 -9.84 -13.70 19.83
CA LEU A 292 -8.99 -13.11 20.86
C LEU A 292 -9.59 -13.35 22.24
N PRO A 293 -8.85 -13.99 23.16
CA PRO A 293 -9.19 -14.03 24.59
C PRO A 293 -9.27 -12.64 25.22
N ALA A 294 -9.81 -12.53 26.43
CA ALA A 294 -9.66 -11.35 27.25
C ALA A 294 -8.17 -11.09 27.56
N GLY A 295 -7.72 -9.84 27.43
CA GLY A 295 -6.31 -9.49 27.61
C GLY A 295 -5.94 -8.14 27.00
N ASP A 296 -4.66 -7.78 27.13
CA ASP A 296 -4.07 -6.57 26.58
C ASP A 296 -3.22 -6.92 25.36
N TYR A 297 -3.39 -6.14 24.29
CA TYR A 297 -2.77 -6.38 23.00
C TYR A 297 -2.19 -5.10 22.40
N VAL A 298 -1.24 -5.28 21.49
CA VAL A 298 -0.72 -4.21 20.63
C VAL A 298 -0.81 -4.65 19.19
N ALA A 299 -1.58 -3.90 18.39
CA ALA A 299 -1.57 -4.01 16.94
C ALA A 299 -0.45 -3.14 16.38
N THR A 300 0.31 -3.67 15.42
CA THR A 300 1.41 -2.96 14.76
C THR A 300 1.33 -3.19 13.25
N PHE A 301 1.62 -2.14 12.49
CA PHE A 301 1.86 -2.22 11.04
C PHE A 301 3.12 -1.45 10.68
N VAL A 302 3.88 -1.95 9.71
CA VAL A 302 5.17 -1.41 9.32
C VAL A 302 5.33 -1.37 7.81
N THR A 303 6.06 -0.37 7.33
CA THR A 303 6.44 -0.25 5.90
C THR A 303 7.96 -0.21 5.74
N ASP A 304 8.44 -0.68 4.57
CA ASP A 304 9.83 -0.52 4.15
C ASP A 304 10.09 0.84 3.48
N ASP A 305 11.09 0.96 2.62
CA ASP A 305 11.56 2.20 2.01
C ASP A 305 10.93 2.52 0.65
N SER A 306 9.87 1.83 0.25
CA SER A 306 9.24 2.03 -1.07
C SER A 306 7.77 1.62 -1.15
N ASN A 307 7.06 2.23 -2.11
CA ASN A 307 5.73 1.81 -2.57
C ASN A 307 4.61 1.93 -1.51
N SER A 308 4.60 3.03 -0.78
CA SER A 308 3.52 3.38 0.13
C SER A 308 2.49 4.35 -0.50
N PRO A 309 1.37 4.64 0.17
CA PRO A 309 0.40 5.64 -0.29
C PRO A 309 0.95 7.04 -0.55
N ALA A 310 2.09 7.40 0.06
CA ALA A 310 2.75 8.68 -0.20
C ALA A 310 3.44 8.73 -1.58
N ASP A 311 3.95 7.58 -2.06
CA ASP A 311 4.65 7.48 -3.35
C ASP A 311 4.57 6.06 -3.91
N TRP A 312 3.54 5.80 -4.70
CA TRP A 312 3.38 4.53 -5.40
C TRP A 312 4.45 4.38 -6.50
N THR A 313 5.54 3.70 -6.19
CA THR A 313 6.62 3.39 -7.16
C THR A 313 6.23 2.31 -8.16
N SER A 314 5.12 1.60 -7.92
CA SER A 314 4.51 0.62 -8.84
C SER A 314 2.99 0.68 -8.75
N ALA A 315 2.29 -0.15 -9.53
CA ALA A 315 0.83 -0.18 -9.54
C ALA A 315 0.27 -0.41 -8.12
N PRO A 316 -0.57 0.50 -7.58
CA PRO A 316 -1.13 0.37 -6.25
C PRO A 316 -2.02 -0.88 -6.13
N PRO A 317 -2.26 -1.39 -4.91
CA PRO A 317 -3.25 -2.44 -4.70
C PRO A 317 -4.66 -1.97 -5.06
N CYS A 318 -5.58 -2.90 -5.26
CA CYS A 318 -6.97 -2.54 -5.61
C CYS A 318 -7.73 -1.80 -4.50
N ASP A 319 -7.21 -1.81 -3.28
CA ASP A 319 -7.79 -1.13 -2.12
C ASP A 319 -6.79 -0.20 -1.43
N PRO A 320 -6.27 0.82 -2.15
CA PRO A 320 -5.13 1.63 -1.67
C PRO A 320 -5.47 2.46 -0.44
N GLY A 321 -6.74 2.82 -0.24
CA GLY A 321 -7.20 3.58 0.92
C GLY A 321 -7.19 2.82 2.24
N LEU A 322 -7.01 1.49 2.20
CA LEU A 322 -6.89 0.62 3.38
C LEU A 322 -5.49 0.00 3.51
N TYR A 323 -4.49 0.56 2.83
CA TYR A 323 -3.11 0.10 2.98
C TYR A 323 -2.66 0.22 4.44
N GLY A 324 -2.37 -0.92 5.07
CA GLY A 324 -2.14 -0.99 6.50
C GLY A 324 -2.83 -2.16 7.18
N LEU A 325 -3.20 -1.99 8.45
CA LEU A 325 -3.89 -2.99 9.28
C LEU A 325 -5.20 -2.41 9.81
N THR A 326 -6.32 -3.00 9.42
CA THR A 326 -7.66 -2.63 9.90
C THR A 326 -8.25 -3.78 10.71
N LEU A 327 -8.70 -3.48 11.92
CA LEU A 327 -9.34 -4.43 12.83
C LEU A 327 -10.79 -4.04 13.05
N SER A 328 -11.71 -4.99 12.90
CA SER A 328 -13.13 -4.75 13.12
C SER A 328 -13.80 -5.88 13.90
N LEU A 329 -14.86 -5.53 14.62
CA LEU A 329 -15.69 -6.47 15.35
C LEU A 329 -16.93 -6.79 14.48
N PRO A 330 -17.04 -8.02 13.93
CA PRO A 330 -18.09 -8.37 12.98
C PRO A 330 -19.48 -8.41 13.61
N LYS A 331 -19.54 -8.55 14.94
CA LYS A 331 -20.83 -8.55 15.69
C LYS A 331 -21.05 -7.18 16.33
N PRO A 332 -22.12 -6.44 16.00
CA PRO A 332 -22.39 -5.11 16.56
C PRO A 332 -22.40 -5.05 18.10
N GLY A 333 -22.84 -6.13 18.77
CA GLY A 333 -22.86 -6.23 20.23
C GLY A 333 -21.49 -6.37 20.88
N ASP A 334 -20.43 -6.56 20.10
CA ASP A 334 -19.07 -6.72 20.63
C ASP A 334 -18.26 -5.41 20.66
N VAL A 335 -18.77 -4.32 20.04
CA VAL A 335 -18.02 -3.04 19.94
C VAL A 335 -17.56 -2.52 21.30
N GLY A 336 -18.37 -2.65 22.35
CA GLY A 336 -17.99 -2.27 23.73
C GLY A 336 -17.01 -3.23 24.43
N ALA A 337 -16.71 -4.39 23.85
CA ALA A 337 -15.78 -5.35 24.45
C ALA A 337 -14.30 -5.03 24.20
N LEU A 338 -14.01 -4.06 23.31
CA LEU A 338 -12.65 -3.61 23.01
C LEU A 338 -12.51 -2.13 23.37
N THR A 339 -11.46 -1.81 24.11
CA THR A 339 -11.15 -0.43 24.52
C THR A 339 -9.72 -0.08 24.11
N LEU A 340 -9.53 1.06 23.44
CA LEU A 340 -8.19 1.54 23.10
C LEU A 340 -7.42 1.94 24.35
N ARG A 341 -6.11 1.73 24.33
CA ARG A 341 -5.18 2.03 25.41
C ARG A 341 -3.96 2.79 24.86
N SER A 342 -3.27 3.48 25.75
CA SER A 342 -1.89 3.94 25.48
C SER A 342 -0.96 2.73 25.35
N LEU A 343 0.09 2.88 24.56
CA LEU A 343 1.14 1.85 24.49
C LEU A 343 1.72 1.61 25.89
N PRO A 344 2.00 0.35 26.26
CA PRO A 344 2.62 0.04 27.54
C PRO A 344 4.01 0.67 27.59
N GLU A 345 4.29 1.37 28.69
CA GLU A 345 5.64 1.87 28.96
C GLU A 345 6.62 0.71 29.11
N PRO A 346 7.87 0.85 28.66
CA PRO A 346 8.92 -0.07 29.01
C PRO A 346 9.02 -0.17 30.54
N GLY A 347 9.24 -1.36 31.04
CA GLY A 347 9.51 -1.53 32.48
C GLY A 347 10.82 -0.86 32.90
N PRO A 348 11.19 -0.94 34.21
CA PRO A 348 12.43 -0.37 34.70
C PRO A 348 13.63 -0.91 33.93
N LEU A 349 14.53 -0.03 33.50
CA LEU A 349 15.78 -0.41 32.83
C LEU A 349 16.70 -1.16 33.82
N LEU A 350 17.10 -2.37 33.44
CA LEU A 350 18.02 -3.20 34.25
C LEU A 350 19.44 -3.23 33.66
N ALA A 351 19.55 -3.33 32.35
CA ALA A 351 20.84 -3.33 31.64
C ALA A 351 20.64 -2.83 30.20
N GLU A 352 21.63 -2.13 29.67
CA GLU A 352 21.59 -1.61 28.32
C GLU A 352 22.95 -1.59 27.65
N LEU A 353 23.04 -2.12 26.43
CA LEU A 353 24.18 -2.07 25.53
C LEU A 353 23.64 -1.74 24.14
N VAL A 354 23.50 -0.47 23.84
CA VAL A 354 22.92 0.02 22.59
C VAL A 354 23.96 0.86 21.80
N ARG A 355 23.63 1.19 20.55
CA ARG A 355 24.54 1.91 19.64
C ARG A 355 25.88 1.19 19.52
N VAL A 356 25.84 -0.12 19.37
CA VAL A 356 27.05 -0.93 19.27
C VAL A 356 27.52 -0.91 17.83
N GLY A 357 28.73 -0.37 17.59
CA GLY A 357 29.38 -0.30 16.27
C GLY A 357 30.07 -1.60 15.89
N ASN A 358 30.67 -1.64 14.68
CA ASN A 358 31.39 -2.81 14.15
C ASN A 358 32.55 -3.24 15.06
N ASN A 359 32.89 -4.54 15.04
CA ASN A 359 33.99 -5.17 15.75
C ASN A 359 34.01 -4.89 17.27
N GLN A 360 32.85 -4.88 17.91
CA GLN A 360 32.75 -4.62 19.34
C GLN A 360 32.26 -5.85 20.10
N ALA A 361 32.82 -6.00 21.31
CA ALA A 361 32.29 -6.91 22.32
C ALA A 361 32.13 -6.12 23.62
N ARG A 362 30.88 -5.95 24.07
CA ARG A 362 30.53 -5.16 25.25
C ARG A 362 29.79 -6.03 26.25
N SER A 363 29.92 -5.69 27.52
CA SER A 363 29.21 -6.40 28.60
C SER A 363 28.84 -5.44 29.72
N VAL A 364 27.65 -5.68 30.33
CA VAL A 364 27.19 -4.91 31.48
C VAL A 364 26.49 -5.82 32.51
N PRO A 365 26.82 -5.68 33.82
CA PRO A 365 26.19 -6.48 34.83
C PRO A 365 24.80 -5.95 35.24
N PHE A 366 23.89 -6.86 35.64
CA PHE A 366 22.66 -6.53 36.32
C PHE A 366 22.33 -7.58 37.39
N SER A 367 21.36 -7.30 38.26
CA SER A 367 20.97 -8.21 39.32
C SER A 367 19.47 -8.21 39.56
N LEU A 368 18.95 -9.37 39.98
CA LEU A 368 17.56 -9.55 40.34
C LEU A 368 17.45 -9.89 41.83
N ALA A 369 16.62 -9.15 42.53
CA ALA A 369 16.38 -9.36 43.99
C ALA A 369 15.46 -10.55 44.24
N SER A 370 14.67 -10.99 43.26
CA SER A 370 13.75 -12.14 43.33
C SER A 370 13.65 -12.80 41.94
N ASP A 371 13.14 -14.00 41.89
CA ASP A 371 12.75 -14.68 40.64
C ASP A 371 11.71 -13.83 39.93
N ARG A 372 11.94 -13.48 38.64
CA ARG A 372 10.99 -12.67 37.86
C ARG A 372 11.20 -12.78 36.37
N ALA A 373 10.19 -12.45 35.61
CA ALA A 373 10.33 -12.22 34.17
C ALA A 373 11.03 -10.89 33.93
N VAL A 374 11.90 -10.88 32.93
CA VAL A 374 12.50 -9.69 32.34
C VAL A 374 12.14 -9.66 30.85
N ARG A 375 11.99 -8.47 30.29
CA ARG A 375 11.85 -8.28 28.84
C ARG A 375 13.25 -8.05 28.24
N VAL A 376 13.62 -8.85 27.27
CA VAL A 376 14.82 -8.66 26.47
C VAL A 376 14.42 -8.09 25.11
N TYR A 377 14.97 -6.94 24.78
CA TYR A 377 14.82 -6.28 23.48
C TYR A 377 16.19 -6.19 22.86
N ALA A 378 16.43 -6.90 21.73
CA ALA A 378 17.74 -6.95 21.10
C ALA A 378 17.62 -6.89 19.60
N ILE A 379 18.45 -6.02 18.98
CA ILE A 379 18.56 -5.86 17.53
C ILE A 379 19.99 -6.22 17.12
N GLY A 380 20.11 -7.06 16.09
CA GLY A 380 21.38 -7.50 15.54
C GLY A 380 21.27 -7.91 14.08
N GLU A 381 22.35 -8.44 13.54
CA GLU A 381 22.47 -8.90 12.16
C GLU A 381 22.42 -10.42 12.07
N ALA A 382 21.62 -10.94 11.12
CA ALA A 382 21.68 -12.37 10.76
C ALA A 382 22.76 -12.62 9.72
N GLY A 383 23.64 -13.55 10.02
CA GLY A 383 24.50 -14.19 9.04
C GLY A 383 23.77 -15.26 8.21
N ASP A 384 24.50 -16.07 7.47
CA ASP A 384 23.93 -17.12 6.61
C ASP A 384 23.18 -18.19 7.42
N SER A 385 23.80 -18.76 8.43
CA SER A 385 23.26 -19.84 9.25
C SER A 385 22.76 -19.38 10.63
N ASP A 386 23.38 -18.35 11.21
CA ASP A 386 23.18 -17.90 12.59
C ASP A 386 23.19 -16.36 12.66
N MET A 387 23.25 -15.77 13.85
CA MET A 387 23.45 -14.36 14.07
C MET A 387 24.94 -13.98 13.84
N ALA A 388 25.18 -12.92 13.05
CA ALA A 388 26.47 -12.30 12.91
C ALA A 388 26.70 -11.31 14.07
N ASP A 389 25.71 -10.42 14.28
CA ASP A 389 25.66 -9.55 15.46
C ASP A 389 24.63 -10.12 16.44
N THR A 390 25.07 -10.40 17.67
CA THR A 390 24.26 -11.17 18.62
C THR A 390 24.34 -10.62 20.04
N ALA A 391 23.37 -11.01 20.85
CA ALA A 391 23.33 -10.74 22.29
C ALA A 391 23.02 -12.01 23.07
N TRP A 392 23.51 -12.09 24.32
CA TRP A 392 23.19 -13.15 25.25
C TRP A 392 23.27 -12.70 26.71
N ILE A 393 22.67 -13.46 27.61
CA ILE A 393 22.73 -13.26 29.06
C ILE A 393 23.39 -14.48 29.69
N GLU A 394 24.38 -14.25 30.56
CA GLU A 394 25.02 -15.26 31.38
C GLU A 394 24.67 -15.07 32.86
N ASP A 395 24.55 -16.16 33.59
CA ASP A 395 24.45 -16.17 35.04
C ASP A 395 25.82 -15.99 35.73
N ALA A 396 25.86 -15.97 37.03
CA ALA A 396 27.09 -15.80 37.82
C ALA A 396 28.11 -16.96 37.62
N ALA A 397 27.69 -18.13 37.09
CA ALA A 397 28.54 -19.26 36.81
C ALA A 397 29.05 -19.23 35.34
N GLY A 398 28.69 -18.22 34.56
CA GLY A 398 29.04 -18.12 33.13
C GLY A 398 28.17 -18.98 32.21
N LYS A 399 27.05 -19.53 32.73
CA LYS A 399 26.12 -20.29 31.90
C LYS A 399 25.20 -19.33 31.17
N ARG A 400 25.06 -19.52 29.84
CA ARG A 400 24.06 -18.78 29.04
C ARG A 400 22.66 -19.19 29.44
N VAL A 401 21.87 -18.22 29.86
CA VAL A 401 20.47 -18.37 30.29
C VAL A 401 19.49 -17.80 29.26
N TRP A 402 19.98 -17.00 28.33
CA TRP A 402 19.28 -16.50 27.15
C TRP A 402 20.30 -16.17 26.05
N GLU A 403 19.92 -16.35 24.79
CA GLU A 403 20.71 -16.02 23.60
C GLU A 403 19.81 -15.66 22.43
N MET A 404 20.22 -14.65 21.64
CA MET A 404 19.54 -14.26 20.43
C MET A 404 19.75 -15.31 19.34
N VAL A 405 18.70 -16.09 19.02
CA VAL A 405 18.74 -17.18 18.03
C VAL A 405 18.00 -16.73 16.78
N LYS A 406 18.64 -16.79 15.60
CA LYS A 406 18.08 -16.34 14.32
C LYS A 406 16.65 -16.86 14.04
N ALA A 407 16.42 -18.15 14.28
CA ALA A 407 15.11 -18.79 14.06
C ALA A 407 13.99 -18.27 14.97
N GLN A 408 14.32 -17.65 16.09
CA GLN A 408 13.37 -17.10 17.06
C GLN A 408 13.18 -15.58 16.91
N THR A 409 14.00 -14.93 16.07
CA THR A 409 13.93 -13.49 15.82
C THR A 409 12.93 -13.15 14.73
N HIS A 410 12.48 -11.90 14.74
CA HIS A 410 11.63 -11.29 13.72
C HIS A 410 12.42 -10.28 12.86
N PRO A 411 11.94 -9.90 11.67
CA PRO A 411 12.52 -8.77 10.93
C PRO A 411 12.50 -7.48 11.75
N ALA A 412 13.64 -6.79 11.82
CA ALA A 412 13.76 -5.50 12.51
C ALA A 412 13.54 -4.29 11.58
N GLY A 413 13.10 -4.51 10.33
CA GLY A 413 12.99 -3.48 9.29
C GLY A 413 14.29 -3.22 8.56
N GLY A 414 14.23 -2.40 7.51
CA GLY A 414 15.39 -2.15 6.63
C GLY A 414 15.86 -3.42 5.92
N ALA A 415 17.18 -3.67 5.98
CA ALA A 415 17.76 -4.84 5.33
C ALA A 415 17.22 -6.16 5.90
N THR A 416 17.19 -7.22 5.05
CA THR A 416 16.70 -8.57 5.44
C THR A 416 17.46 -9.17 6.62
N LYS A 417 18.71 -8.80 6.76
CA LYS A 417 19.60 -9.27 7.80
C LYS A 417 19.35 -8.63 9.17
N ASN A 418 18.63 -7.51 9.25
CA ASN A 418 18.25 -6.90 10.52
C ASN A 418 17.24 -7.76 11.24
N ARG A 419 17.56 -8.18 12.46
CA ARG A 419 16.76 -9.10 13.27
C ARG A 419 16.46 -8.49 14.64
N LEU A 420 15.25 -8.77 15.15
CA LEU A 420 14.75 -8.32 16.44
C LEU A 420 14.35 -9.53 17.29
N ALA A 421 14.88 -9.61 18.50
CA ALA A 421 14.32 -10.38 19.60
C ALA A 421 13.60 -9.43 20.57
N ASP A 422 12.31 -9.68 20.86
CA ASP A 422 11.52 -8.94 21.84
C ASP A 422 10.66 -9.93 22.62
N GLU A 423 11.21 -10.43 23.70
CA GLU A 423 10.64 -11.56 24.40
C GLU A 423 10.79 -11.49 25.93
N LEU A 424 10.02 -12.29 26.65
CA LEU A 424 10.12 -12.44 28.09
C LEU A 424 10.95 -13.67 28.45
N VAL A 425 11.91 -13.44 29.35
CA VAL A 425 12.79 -14.48 29.91
C VAL A 425 12.57 -14.52 31.42
N THR A 426 12.20 -15.70 31.95
CA THR A 426 12.10 -15.88 33.41
C THR A 426 13.47 -16.22 33.95
N LEU A 427 13.99 -15.37 34.82
CA LEU A 427 15.28 -15.52 35.45
C LEU A 427 15.14 -15.63 36.98
N PRO A 428 15.83 -16.58 37.64
CA PRO A 428 15.93 -16.65 39.10
C PRO A 428 16.54 -15.39 39.73
N LYS A 429 16.38 -15.21 41.02
CA LYS A 429 17.18 -14.27 41.81
C LYS A 429 18.67 -14.53 41.59
N GLY A 430 19.44 -13.49 41.24
CA GLY A 430 20.86 -13.68 40.96
C GLY A 430 21.54 -12.47 40.35
N ARG A 431 22.83 -12.66 40.03
CA ARG A 431 23.62 -11.72 39.26
C ARG A 431 23.79 -12.24 37.84
N TYR A 432 23.74 -11.35 36.88
CA TYR A 432 23.76 -11.64 35.46
C TYR A 432 24.70 -10.70 34.73
N MET A 433 25.15 -11.10 33.56
CA MET A 433 25.91 -10.30 32.64
C MET A 433 25.19 -10.30 31.29
N LEU A 434 24.80 -9.12 30.81
CA LEU A 434 24.34 -8.93 29.43
C LEU A 434 25.57 -8.73 28.55
N HIS A 435 25.62 -9.40 27.42
CA HIS A 435 26.68 -9.31 26.42
C HIS A 435 26.08 -8.98 25.06
N VAL A 436 26.85 -8.17 24.28
CA VAL A 436 26.61 -7.90 22.87
C VAL A 436 27.93 -8.07 22.12
N LYS A 437 27.89 -8.73 20.96
CA LYS A 437 29.04 -8.87 20.07
C LYS A 437 28.61 -8.57 18.64
N THR A 438 29.39 -7.75 17.94
CA THR A 438 29.22 -7.42 16.53
C THR A 438 30.41 -7.89 15.69
N ASP A 439 30.17 -8.18 14.43
CA ASP A 439 31.21 -8.46 13.42
C ASP A 439 31.76 -7.16 12.78
N ASP A 440 32.36 -7.24 11.61
CA ASP A 440 33.07 -6.14 10.97
C ASP A 440 32.20 -5.26 10.07
N SER A 441 30.89 -5.50 10.00
CA SER A 441 30.01 -4.77 9.08
C SER A 441 28.59 -4.59 9.63
N HIS A 442 27.85 -3.61 9.07
CA HIS A 442 26.43 -3.39 9.29
C HIS A 442 25.99 -3.19 10.74
N ALA A 443 26.81 -2.51 11.55
CA ALA A 443 26.44 -2.13 12.91
C ALA A 443 26.19 -0.61 13.02
N TYR A 444 25.82 -0.15 14.22
CA TYR A 444 25.48 1.25 14.47
C TYR A 444 26.55 2.23 13.98
N GLY A 445 26.11 3.18 13.16
CA GLY A 445 26.98 4.22 12.58
C GLY A 445 27.73 3.82 11.31
N ASP A 446 27.70 2.54 10.91
CA ASP A 446 28.37 2.05 9.68
C ASP A 446 27.53 0.99 8.97
N TRP A 447 26.44 1.42 8.36
CA TRP A 447 25.46 0.56 7.68
C TRP A 447 25.88 0.29 6.24
N ASN A 448 26.17 -0.97 5.89
CA ASN A 448 26.44 -1.39 4.51
C ASN A 448 25.15 -1.73 3.70
N SER A 449 23.98 -1.57 4.31
CA SER A 449 22.64 -1.72 3.74
C SER A 449 21.64 -0.90 4.56
N SER A 450 20.34 -0.89 4.23
CA SER A 450 19.33 -0.15 4.99
C SER A 450 19.35 -0.52 6.48
N PRO A 451 19.47 0.47 7.41
CA PRO A 451 19.52 0.22 8.85
C PRO A 451 18.20 -0.42 9.34
N PRO A 452 18.20 -1.00 10.54
CA PRO A 452 16.94 -1.41 11.19
C PRO A 452 16.06 -0.20 11.45
N ARG A 453 14.77 -0.44 11.70
CA ARG A 453 13.79 0.63 11.98
C ARG A 453 14.10 1.40 13.25
N ASP A 454 14.66 0.74 14.24
CA ASP A 454 15.10 1.32 15.51
C ASP A 454 16.62 1.22 15.67
N PRO A 455 17.40 2.02 14.89
CA PRO A 455 18.85 1.92 14.87
C PRO A 455 19.50 2.33 16.19
N GLU A 456 18.87 3.22 16.97
CA GLU A 456 19.39 3.69 18.23
C GLU A 456 19.48 2.58 19.30
N HIS A 457 18.62 1.54 19.18
CA HIS A 457 18.65 0.36 20.05
C HIS A 457 19.42 -0.82 19.44
N TYR A 458 20.27 -0.60 18.45
CA TYR A 458 21.12 -1.66 17.91
C TYR A 458 22.08 -2.18 18.98
N GLY A 459 21.88 -3.46 19.34
CA GLY A 459 22.47 -4.10 20.53
C GLY A 459 21.38 -4.75 21.39
N ALA A 460 21.41 -4.58 22.72
CA ALA A 460 20.44 -5.23 23.59
C ALA A 460 20.10 -4.41 24.84
N THR A 461 18.84 -4.47 25.25
CA THR A 461 18.31 -3.85 26.47
C THR A 461 17.51 -4.88 27.27
N VAL A 462 17.66 -4.87 28.58
CA VAL A 462 16.91 -5.70 29.54
C VAL A 462 16.04 -4.81 30.41
N TYR A 463 14.73 -5.03 30.39
CA TYR A 463 13.76 -4.31 31.22
C TYR A 463 13.16 -5.24 32.29
N GLY A 464 12.90 -4.69 33.44
CA GLY A 464 12.04 -5.34 34.44
C GLY A 464 10.59 -5.39 33.93
N VAL A 465 9.87 -6.45 34.22
CA VAL A 465 8.42 -6.52 33.96
C VAL A 465 7.70 -6.12 35.26
N ASN A 466 6.76 -5.17 35.16
CA ASN A 466 5.92 -4.71 36.30
C ASN A 466 4.84 -5.73 36.65
#